data_41c34b21357ae840028527596b9d5844
#
_entry.id   41c34b21357ae840028527596b9d5844
#
_cell.length_a   1.000
_cell.length_b   1.000
_cell.length_c   1.000
_cell.angle_alpha   90.00
_cell.angle_beta   90.00
_cell.angle_gamma   90.00
#
_symmetry.space_group_name_H-M   'P 1'
#
loop_
_entity.id
_entity.type
_entity.pdbx_description
1 polymer ?
#
loop_
_entity_poly.entity_id
_entity_poly.type
_entity_poly.pdbx_seq_one_letter_code
_entity_poly.pdbx_strand_id
1 'polypeptide(L)'
;MTEAELIKCLSERFYSDFADTVARRVRDADAVGLLYEVVTSRYEGLPRAVRHKVAFRGAYVLEKIYFDAPDSFLPYAGKFCGTDFPACADPSARRHFAKVMADLLGRYTPEVRDLERIAEAAARWAVEPGAKVAVKIWAVEVLKHCRRRVGWVQEVWDDIVETMAHDATPGIEVRMRKNWREPRRP
;
A
#
# COMPACT_ATOMS: atom_id res chain seq x y z
N MET A 1 6.27 -7.63 -23.20
CA MET A 1 5.72 -6.28 -22.92
C MET A 1 6.88 -5.34 -22.64
N THR A 2 6.95 -4.22 -23.33
CA THR A 2 7.97 -3.17 -23.09
C THR A 2 7.49 -2.16 -22.04
N GLU A 3 8.42 -1.36 -21.49
CA GLU A 3 8.08 -0.28 -20.54
C GLU A 3 7.12 0.74 -21.17
N ALA A 4 7.38 1.16 -22.41
CA ALA A 4 6.51 2.11 -23.12
C ALA A 4 5.09 1.57 -23.34
N GLU A 5 4.95 0.30 -23.70
CA GLU A 5 3.65 -0.38 -23.82
C GLU A 5 2.91 -0.44 -22.49
N LEU A 6 3.62 -0.72 -21.39
CA LEU A 6 3.03 -0.78 -20.06
C LEU A 6 2.58 0.61 -19.59
N ILE A 7 3.43 1.63 -19.72
CA ILE A 7 3.07 3.03 -19.40
C ILE A 7 1.86 3.48 -20.21
N LYS A 8 1.84 3.19 -21.51
CA LYS A 8 0.70 3.48 -22.36
C LYS A 8 -0.56 2.81 -21.85
N CYS A 9 -0.51 1.51 -21.57
CA CYS A 9 -1.64 0.74 -21.05
C CYS A 9 -2.17 1.32 -19.73
N LEU A 10 -1.29 1.69 -18.78
CA LEU A 10 -1.65 2.29 -17.50
C LEU A 10 -2.21 3.71 -17.63
N SER A 11 -1.88 4.45 -18.67
CA SER A 11 -2.31 5.84 -18.91
C SER A 11 -3.55 5.99 -19.77
N GLU A 12 -3.98 4.95 -20.48
CA GLU A 12 -5.15 4.93 -21.37
C GLU A 12 -6.49 4.99 -20.61
N ARG A 13 -7.59 4.63 -21.27
CA ARG A 13 -8.94 4.66 -20.69
C ARG A 13 -9.08 3.65 -19.54
N PHE A 14 -9.63 4.11 -18.42
CA PHE A 14 -9.99 3.27 -17.29
C PHE A 14 -11.39 2.67 -17.50
N TYR A 15 -11.56 1.37 -17.24
CA TYR A 15 -12.81 0.62 -17.37
C TYR A 15 -13.00 -0.33 -16.16
N SER A 16 -14.17 -0.95 -16.03
CA SER A 16 -14.57 -1.67 -14.81
C SER A 16 -13.66 -2.85 -14.43
N ASP A 17 -13.19 -3.62 -15.42
CA ASP A 17 -12.29 -4.77 -15.22
C ASP A 17 -10.82 -4.47 -15.57
N PHE A 18 -10.46 -3.20 -15.53
CA PHE A 18 -9.11 -2.72 -15.89
C PHE A 18 -7.99 -3.49 -15.17
N ALA A 19 -8.09 -3.59 -13.83
CA ALA A 19 -7.03 -4.21 -13.04
C ALA A 19 -6.88 -5.70 -13.35
N ASP A 20 -7.98 -6.42 -13.50
CA ASP A 20 -7.99 -7.84 -13.84
C ASP A 20 -7.40 -8.10 -15.24
N THR A 21 -7.81 -7.28 -16.21
CA THR A 21 -7.35 -7.40 -17.60
C THR A 21 -5.86 -7.09 -17.72
N VAL A 22 -5.40 -5.99 -17.11
CA VAL A 22 -3.98 -5.61 -17.17
C VAL A 22 -3.12 -6.58 -16.36
N ALA A 23 -3.57 -7.03 -15.19
CA ALA A 23 -2.87 -8.04 -14.39
C ALA A 23 -2.65 -9.34 -15.17
N ARG A 24 -3.65 -9.81 -15.90
CA ARG A 24 -3.53 -10.99 -16.77
C ARG A 24 -2.48 -10.76 -17.86
N ARG A 25 -2.56 -9.64 -18.60
CA ARG A 25 -1.59 -9.30 -19.66
C ARG A 25 -0.15 -9.20 -19.15
N VAL A 26 0.04 -8.64 -17.95
CA VAL A 26 1.35 -8.52 -17.30
C VAL A 26 1.90 -9.91 -16.95
N ARG A 27 1.07 -10.79 -16.39
CA ARG A 27 1.47 -12.17 -16.07
C ARG A 27 1.78 -13.00 -17.32
N ASP A 28 0.91 -12.95 -18.31
CA ASP A 28 1.09 -13.68 -19.58
C ASP A 28 2.38 -13.26 -20.33
N ALA A 29 2.81 -12.02 -20.13
CA ALA A 29 4.05 -11.48 -20.69
C ALA A 29 5.27 -11.65 -19.78
N ASP A 30 5.16 -12.33 -18.64
CA ASP A 30 6.20 -12.43 -17.59
C ASP A 30 6.79 -11.07 -17.20
N ALA A 31 5.94 -10.06 -17.07
CA ALA A 31 6.32 -8.66 -16.89
C ALA A 31 6.02 -8.10 -15.50
N VAL A 32 5.88 -8.96 -14.47
CA VAL A 32 5.60 -8.51 -13.10
C VAL A 32 6.73 -7.63 -12.56
N GLY A 33 7.99 -7.99 -12.82
CA GLY A 33 9.15 -7.18 -12.45
C GLY A 33 9.15 -5.82 -13.13
N LEU A 34 8.81 -5.78 -14.42
CA LEU A 34 8.69 -4.52 -15.16
C LEU A 34 7.56 -3.64 -14.57
N LEU A 35 6.39 -4.23 -14.25
CA LEU A 35 5.31 -3.49 -13.58
C LEU A 35 5.78 -2.91 -12.24
N TYR A 36 6.47 -3.73 -11.42
CA TYR A 36 6.99 -3.29 -10.15
C TYR A 36 7.92 -2.08 -10.30
N GLU A 37 8.90 -2.15 -11.21
CA GLU A 37 9.82 -1.03 -11.46
C GLU A 37 9.09 0.22 -11.98
N VAL A 38 8.16 0.04 -12.92
CA VAL A 38 7.35 1.16 -13.45
C VAL A 38 6.54 1.85 -12.36
N VAL A 39 5.96 1.10 -11.44
CA VAL A 39 5.11 1.65 -10.37
C VAL A 39 5.92 2.36 -9.28
N THR A 40 7.12 1.88 -8.99
CA THR A 40 7.99 2.43 -7.94
C THR A 40 8.93 3.53 -8.45
N SER A 41 9.07 3.69 -9.76
CA SER A 41 9.87 4.75 -10.39
C SER A 41 9.18 6.12 -10.31
N ARG A 42 9.97 7.19 -10.20
CA ARG A 42 9.42 8.55 -10.11
C ARG A 42 9.08 9.20 -11.45
N TYR A 43 9.57 8.69 -12.56
CA TYR A 43 9.32 9.17 -13.95
C TYR A 43 9.24 10.70 -14.10
N GLU A 44 10.25 11.42 -13.64
CA GLU A 44 10.26 12.90 -13.64
C GLU A 44 10.07 13.49 -15.04
N GLY A 45 10.47 12.78 -16.10
CA GLY A 45 10.28 13.17 -17.49
C GLY A 45 8.84 13.07 -18.04
N LEU A 46 7.93 12.40 -17.33
CA LEU A 46 6.55 12.29 -17.78
C LEU A 46 5.68 13.47 -17.26
N PRO A 47 4.66 13.92 -18.01
CA PRO A 47 3.68 14.88 -17.51
C PRO A 47 3.05 14.43 -16.20
N ARG A 48 2.82 15.35 -15.25
CA ARG A 48 2.29 15.04 -13.91
C ARG A 48 1.02 14.18 -13.96
N ALA A 49 0.10 14.46 -14.87
CA ALA A 49 -1.15 13.70 -15.02
C ALA A 49 -0.91 12.25 -15.44
N VAL A 50 0.10 11.98 -16.28
CA VAL A 50 0.50 10.64 -16.71
C VAL A 50 1.17 9.91 -15.56
N ARG A 51 2.10 10.55 -14.86
CA ARG A 51 2.78 9.97 -13.69
C ARG A 51 1.78 9.50 -12.62
N HIS A 52 0.81 10.36 -12.29
CA HIS A 52 -0.24 10.01 -11.34
C HIS A 52 -1.07 8.79 -11.79
N LYS A 53 -1.46 8.74 -13.07
CA LYS A 53 -2.19 7.57 -13.62
C LYS A 53 -1.35 6.30 -13.53
N VAL A 54 -0.08 6.37 -13.92
CA VAL A 54 0.85 5.23 -13.89
C VAL A 54 1.03 4.73 -12.45
N ALA A 55 1.33 5.63 -11.52
CA ALA A 55 1.52 5.28 -10.11
C ALA A 55 0.26 4.66 -9.50
N PHE A 56 -0.90 5.33 -9.64
CA PHE A 56 -2.16 4.86 -9.05
C PHE A 56 -2.64 3.55 -9.66
N ARG A 57 -2.74 3.49 -10.99
CA ARG A 57 -3.30 2.32 -11.67
C ARG A 57 -2.36 1.14 -11.67
N GLY A 58 -1.05 1.42 -11.78
CA GLY A 58 -0.03 0.40 -11.65
C GLY A 58 0.00 -0.21 -10.25
N ALA A 59 -0.11 0.60 -9.20
CA ALA A 59 -0.25 0.10 -7.83
C ALA A 59 -1.52 -0.76 -7.64
N TYR A 60 -2.62 -0.41 -8.29
CA TYR A 60 -3.84 -1.21 -8.27
C TYR A 60 -3.67 -2.56 -9.00
N VAL A 61 -3.02 -2.57 -10.16
CA VAL A 61 -2.70 -3.82 -10.88
C VAL A 61 -1.73 -4.67 -10.07
N LEU A 62 -0.72 -4.06 -9.45
CA LEU A 62 0.24 -4.75 -8.60
C LEU A 62 -0.44 -5.37 -7.36
N GLU A 63 -1.35 -4.64 -6.71
CA GLU A 63 -2.20 -5.18 -5.63
C GLU A 63 -2.96 -6.42 -6.11
N LYS A 64 -3.58 -6.36 -7.29
CA LYS A 64 -4.33 -7.48 -7.84
C LYS A 64 -3.44 -8.70 -8.05
N ILE A 65 -2.28 -8.53 -8.69
CA ILE A 65 -1.30 -9.60 -8.89
C ILE A 65 -0.84 -10.20 -7.56
N TYR A 66 -0.53 -9.33 -6.59
CA TYR A 66 -0.13 -9.75 -5.24
C TYR A 66 -1.16 -10.67 -4.59
N PHE A 67 -2.44 -10.29 -4.56
CA PHE A 67 -3.48 -11.10 -3.91
C PHE A 67 -3.87 -12.35 -4.69
N ASP A 68 -3.68 -12.37 -6.00
CA ASP A 68 -3.88 -13.58 -6.81
C ASP A 68 -2.73 -14.61 -6.63
N ALA A 69 -1.49 -14.14 -6.43
CA ALA A 69 -0.30 -14.96 -6.30
C ALA A 69 0.76 -14.30 -5.40
N PRO A 70 0.59 -14.30 -4.07
CA PRO A 70 1.47 -13.57 -3.15
C PRO A 70 2.95 -13.94 -3.25
N ASP A 71 3.24 -15.21 -3.54
CA ASP A 71 4.61 -15.70 -3.64
C ASP A 71 5.38 -15.09 -4.84
N SER A 72 4.67 -14.65 -5.89
CA SER A 72 5.28 -13.96 -7.02
C SER A 72 5.86 -12.59 -6.63
N PHE A 73 5.47 -12.03 -5.50
CA PHE A 73 5.95 -10.76 -4.96
C PHE A 73 7.19 -10.90 -4.07
N LEU A 74 7.49 -12.08 -3.57
CA LEU A 74 8.61 -12.31 -2.64
C LEU A 74 9.96 -11.78 -3.14
N PRO A 75 10.31 -11.88 -4.46
CA PRO A 75 11.55 -11.29 -4.97
C PRO A 75 11.67 -9.78 -4.75
N TYR A 76 10.55 -9.08 -4.61
CA TYR A 76 10.50 -7.62 -4.44
C TYR A 76 10.30 -7.20 -2.98
N ALA A 77 9.96 -8.13 -2.09
CA ALA A 77 9.57 -7.85 -0.71
C ALA A 77 10.62 -7.03 0.06
N GLY A 78 11.90 -7.36 -0.06
CA GLY A 78 12.97 -6.63 0.61
C GLY A 78 13.07 -5.16 0.14
N LYS A 79 13.10 -4.93 -1.18
CA LYS A 79 13.13 -3.57 -1.75
C LYS A 79 11.85 -2.79 -1.42
N PHE A 80 10.70 -3.44 -1.49
CA PHE A 80 9.41 -2.84 -1.15
C PHE A 80 9.36 -2.38 0.30
N CYS A 81 9.77 -3.22 1.24
CA CYS A 81 9.82 -2.88 2.67
C CYS A 81 10.83 -1.78 2.98
N GLY A 82 12.07 -1.93 2.49
CA GLY A 82 13.17 -1.05 2.86
C GLY A 82 13.17 0.30 2.16
N THR A 83 12.57 0.40 0.96
CA THR A 83 12.70 1.60 0.13
C THR A 83 11.37 2.08 -0.46
N ASP A 84 10.67 1.24 -1.22
CA ASP A 84 9.63 1.74 -2.11
C ASP A 84 8.34 2.08 -1.39
N PHE A 85 7.96 1.31 -0.36
CA PHE A 85 6.80 1.63 0.48
C PHE A 85 7.01 2.94 1.24
N PRO A 86 8.10 3.15 2.00
CA PRO A 86 8.32 4.41 2.71
C PRO A 86 8.44 5.63 1.80
N ALA A 87 8.93 5.44 0.58
CA ALA A 87 9.14 6.50 -0.41
C ALA A 87 7.92 6.80 -1.28
N CYS A 88 6.79 6.08 -1.12
CA CYS A 88 5.61 6.26 -1.94
C CYS A 88 5.03 7.68 -1.81
N ALA A 89 5.20 8.47 -2.86
CA ALA A 89 4.77 9.86 -2.90
C ALA A 89 3.32 10.05 -3.40
N ASP A 90 2.80 9.14 -4.25
CA ASP A 90 1.48 9.28 -4.83
C ASP A 90 0.37 8.91 -3.83
N PRO A 91 -0.52 9.86 -3.44
CA PRO A 91 -1.53 9.62 -2.41
C PRO A 91 -2.55 8.53 -2.78
N SER A 92 -2.79 8.29 -4.08
CA SER A 92 -3.73 7.27 -4.53
C SER A 92 -3.08 5.88 -4.58
N ALA A 93 -1.78 5.79 -4.87
CA ALA A 93 -1.02 4.55 -4.81
C ALA A 93 -0.83 4.06 -3.37
N ARG A 94 -0.71 4.96 -2.39
CA ARG A 94 -0.54 4.61 -0.96
C ARG A 94 -1.58 3.63 -0.44
N ARG A 95 -2.85 3.75 -0.85
CA ARG A 95 -3.91 2.81 -0.46
C ARG A 95 -3.55 1.38 -0.86
N HIS A 96 -3.12 1.19 -2.11
CA HIS A 96 -2.80 -0.12 -2.66
C HIS A 96 -1.54 -0.68 -2.02
N PHE A 97 -0.52 0.15 -1.87
CA PHE A 97 0.73 -0.23 -1.19
C PHE A 97 0.51 -0.58 0.29
N ALA A 98 -0.30 0.18 1.02
CA ALA A 98 -0.61 -0.11 2.41
C ALA A 98 -1.40 -1.41 2.57
N LYS A 99 -2.29 -1.73 1.63
CA LYS A 99 -3.02 -2.99 1.63
C LYS A 99 -2.11 -4.19 1.38
N VAL A 100 -1.19 -4.08 0.42
CA VAL A 100 -0.16 -5.10 0.16
C VAL A 100 0.76 -5.24 1.38
N MET A 101 1.25 -4.13 1.95
CA MET A 101 2.14 -4.14 3.10
C MET A 101 1.50 -4.79 4.34
N ALA A 102 0.23 -4.49 4.62
CA ALA A 102 -0.47 -5.07 5.75
C ALA A 102 -0.54 -6.61 5.67
N ASP A 103 -0.79 -7.18 4.49
CA ASP A 103 -0.78 -8.64 4.29
C ASP A 103 0.65 -9.20 4.26
N LEU A 104 1.57 -8.50 3.59
CA LEU A 104 2.97 -8.92 3.47
C LEU A 104 3.66 -9.06 4.83
N LEU A 105 3.40 -8.17 5.79
CA LEU A 105 3.94 -8.25 7.15
C LEU A 105 3.46 -9.47 7.94
N GLY A 106 2.41 -10.14 7.49
CA GLY A 106 1.99 -11.44 8.02
C GLY A 106 2.76 -12.64 7.44
N ARG A 107 3.47 -12.45 6.33
CA ARG A 107 4.17 -13.51 5.56
C ARG A 107 5.68 -13.31 5.49
N TYR A 108 6.13 -12.08 5.53
CA TYR A 108 7.52 -11.67 5.41
C TYR A 108 7.96 -10.88 6.64
N THR A 109 9.17 -11.16 7.10
CA THR A 109 9.76 -10.49 8.25
C THR A 109 10.84 -9.50 7.78
N PRO A 110 10.55 -8.19 7.70
CA PRO A 110 11.55 -7.18 7.38
C PRO A 110 12.61 -7.09 8.49
N GLU A 111 13.78 -6.53 8.15
CA GLU A 111 14.75 -6.09 9.13
C GLU A 111 14.14 -5.03 10.07
N VAL A 112 14.66 -4.93 11.30
CA VAL A 112 14.13 -4.00 12.31
C VAL A 112 14.11 -2.56 11.79
N ARG A 113 15.21 -2.13 11.15
CA ARG A 113 15.32 -0.79 10.57
C ARG A 113 14.27 -0.50 9.50
N ASP A 114 13.98 -1.48 8.66
CA ASP A 114 12.98 -1.32 7.61
C ASP A 114 11.56 -1.31 8.19
N LEU A 115 11.31 -2.11 9.23
CA LEU A 115 10.04 -2.11 9.94
C LEU A 115 9.76 -0.76 10.62
N GLU A 116 10.77 -0.10 11.18
CA GLU A 116 10.65 1.25 11.72
C GLU A 116 10.28 2.26 10.64
N ARG A 117 10.96 2.23 9.49
CA ARG A 117 10.64 3.10 8.34
C ARG A 117 9.24 2.88 7.78
N ILE A 118 8.77 1.61 7.74
CA ILE A 118 7.40 1.25 7.37
C ILE A 118 6.42 1.88 8.35
N ALA A 119 6.66 1.72 9.65
CA ALA A 119 5.81 2.27 10.70
C ALA A 119 5.72 3.80 10.64
N GLU A 120 6.86 4.49 10.47
CA GLU A 120 6.91 5.95 10.32
C GLU A 120 6.11 6.42 9.09
N ALA A 121 6.26 5.75 7.94
CA ALA A 121 5.51 6.08 6.74
C ALA A 121 4.00 5.88 6.95
N ALA A 122 3.62 4.76 7.52
CA ALA A 122 2.23 4.45 7.81
C ALA A 122 1.61 5.44 8.82
N ALA A 123 2.35 5.82 9.87
CA ALA A 123 1.90 6.82 10.83
C ALA A 123 1.63 8.18 10.16
N ARG A 124 2.55 8.65 9.32
CA ARG A 124 2.34 9.88 8.55
C ARG A 124 1.08 9.81 7.68
N TRP A 125 0.84 8.69 6.99
CA TRP A 125 -0.32 8.53 6.11
C TRP A 125 -1.64 8.44 6.88
N ALA A 126 -1.62 7.86 8.09
CA ALA A 126 -2.80 7.74 8.94
C ALA A 126 -3.33 9.10 9.40
N VAL A 127 -2.43 10.05 9.69
CA VAL A 127 -2.78 11.38 10.24
C VAL A 127 -2.72 12.50 9.20
N GLU A 128 -2.35 12.22 7.95
CA GLU A 128 -2.19 13.25 6.91
C GLU A 128 -3.52 13.98 6.67
N PRO A 129 -3.54 15.32 6.79
CA PRO A 129 -4.74 16.11 6.52
C PRO A 129 -5.21 15.91 5.06
N GLY A 130 -6.50 15.64 4.87
CA GLY A 130 -7.09 15.43 3.54
C GLY A 130 -6.80 14.07 2.90
N ALA A 131 -6.05 13.18 3.55
CA ALA A 131 -5.88 11.82 3.06
C ALA A 131 -7.21 11.08 2.98
N LYS A 132 -7.40 10.33 1.90
CA LYS A 132 -8.62 9.52 1.71
C LYS A 132 -8.76 8.51 2.85
N VAL A 133 -9.98 8.30 3.33
CA VAL A 133 -10.31 7.36 4.43
C VAL A 133 -9.70 5.98 4.20
N ALA A 134 -9.74 5.47 2.98
CA ALA A 134 -9.16 4.16 2.65
C ALA A 134 -7.62 4.11 2.83
N VAL A 135 -6.90 5.22 2.62
CA VAL A 135 -5.46 5.31 2.90
C VAL A 135 -5.23 5.23 4.41
N LYS A 136 -5.97 6.03 5.19
CA LYS A 136 -5.88 6.03 6.65
C LYS A 136 -6.15 4.65 7.24
N ILE A 137 -7.24 3.98 6.81
CA ILE A 137 -7.57 2.63 7.26
C ILE A 137 -6.42 1.65 7.04
N TRP A 138 -5.87 1.58 5.82
CA TRP A 138 -4.82 0.63 5.52
C TRP A 138 -3.48 1.00 6.16
N ALA A 139 -3.21 2.28 6.36
CA ALA A 139 -2.06 2.73 7.14
C ALA A 139 -2.14 2.25 8.60
N VAL A 140 -3.30 2.34 9.24
CA VAL A 140 -3.50 1.81 10.61
C VAL A 140 -3.41 0.27 10.64
N GLU A 141 -3.88 -0.43 9.61
CA GLU A 141 -3.66 -1.90 9.52
C GLU A 141 -2.16 -2.24 9.44
N VAL A 142 -1.36 -1.48 8.70
CA VAL A 142 0.11 -1.63 8.70
C VAL A 142 0.69 -1.42 10.08
N LEU A 143 0.32 -0.32 10.77
CA LEU A 143 0.78 -0.02 12.13
C LEU A 143 0.41 -1.12 13.12
N LYS A 144 -0.77 -1.72 12.99
CA LYS A 144 -1.18 -2.86 13.81
C LYS A 144 -0.21 -4.04 13.70
N HIS A 145 0.31 -4.33 12.51
CA HIS A 145 1.33 -5.37 12.33
C HIS A 145 2.69 -4.97 12.89
N CYS A 146 3.01 -3.66 12.92
CA CYS A 146 4.24 -3.14 13.50
C CYS A 146 4.21 -3.11 15.03
N ARG A 147 3.03 -2.96 15.64
CA ARG A 147 2.80 -2.68 17.07
C ARG A 147 3.64 -3.53 18.04
N ARG A 148 3.78 -4.85 17.77
CA ARG A 148 4.50 -5.77 18.66
C ARG A 148 6.01 -5.75 18.50
N ARG A 149 6.52 -5.06 17.48
CA ARG A 149 7.94 -5.10 17.09
C ARG A 149 8.59 -3.71 17.07
N VAL A 150 7.80 -2.66 17.04
CA VAL A 150 8.22 -1.25 17.05
C VAL A 150 7.67 -0.60 18.30
N GLY A 151 8.53 -0.34 19.30
CA GLY A 151 8.14 0.06 20.65
C GLY A 151 7.26 1.31 20.68
N TRP A 152 7.64 2.37 19.97
CA TRP A 152 6.88 3.61 19.93
C TRP A 152 5.45 3.42 19.35
N VAL A 153 5.25 2.50 18.41
CA VAL A 153 3.90 2.21 17.87
C VAL A 153 3.01 1.62 18.97
N GLN A 154 3.57 0.77 19.83
CA GLN A 154 2.83 0.22 20.96
C GLN A 154 2.45 1.33 21.96
N GLU A 155 3.34 2.28 22.22
CA GLU A 155 3.14 3.38 23.15
C GLU A 155 2.02 4.33 22.69
N VAL A 156 1.98 4.66 21.38
CA VAL A 156 1.00 5.62 20.83
C VAL A 156 -0.23 4.95 20.19
N TRP A 157 -0.37 3.63 20.32
CA TRP A 157 -1.43 2.89 19.62
C TRP A 157 -2.83 3.38 19.97
N ASP A 158 -3.11 3.58 21.25
CA ASP A 158 -4.44 4.00 21.71
C ASP A 158 -4.75 5.43 21.22
N ASP A 159 -3.77 6.32 21.21
CA ASP A 159 -3.89 7.68 20.66
C ASP A 159 -4.19 7.68 19.16
N ILE A 160 -3.56 6.78 18.40
CA ILE A 160 -3.84 6.61 16.97
C ILE A 160 -5.29 6.16 16.78
N VAL A 161 -5.75 5.16 17.54
CA VAL A 161 -7.11 4.63 17.44
C VAL A 161 -8.13 5.69 17.87
N GLU A 162 -7.85 6.48 18.90
CA GLU A 162 -8.71 7.56 19.36
C GLU A 162 -8.79 8.70 18.35
N THR A 163 -7.66 9.10 17.75
CA THR A 163 -7.62 10.07 16.65
C THR A 163 -8.49 9.61 15.46
N MET A 164 -8.44 8.33 15.12
CA MET A 164 -9.29 7.76 14.07
C MET A 164 -10.77 7.72 14.48
N ALA A 165 -11.07 7.63 15.78
CA ALA A 165 -12.44 7.62 16.29
C ALA A 165 -13.11 9.00 16.22
N HIS A 166 -12.34 10.08 16.32
CA HIS A 166 -12.86 11.45 16.34
C HIS A 166 -13.63 11.79 15.05
N ASP A 167 -13.08 11.38 13.88
CA ASP A 167 -13.68 11.62 12.57
C ASP A 167 -14.11 10.30 11.91
N ALA A 168 -14.66 9.37 12.70
CA ALA A 168 -14.95 8.02 12.24
C ALA A 168 -16.04 7.99 11.18
N THR A 169 -15.70 7.46 10.01
CA THR A 169 -16.66 7.02 9.00
C THR A 169 -17.16 5.61 9.35
N PRO A 170 -18.29 5.13 8.77
CA PRO A 170 -18.76 3.76 8.99
C PRO A 170 -17.71 2.68 8.76
N GLY A 171 -16.79 2.91 7.78
CA GLY A 171 -15.69 2.01 7.51
C GLY A 171 -14.65 1.96 8.63
N ILE A 172 -14.32 3.10 9.23
CA ILE A 172 -13.41 3.21 10.38
C ILE A 172 -14.05 2.57 11.61
N GLU A 173 -15.33 2.86 11.90
CA GLU A 173 -16.06 2.28 13.04
C GLU A 173 -16.06 0.76 13.03
N VAL A 174 -16.31 0.15 11.87
CA VAL A 174 -16.26 -1.31 11.70
C VAL A 174 -14.85 -1.86 12.00
N ARG A 175 -13.79 -1.20 11.52
CA ARG A 175 -12.42 -1.61 11.78
C ARG A 175 -12.03 -1.46 13.25
N MET A 176 -12.36 -0.33 13.88
CA MET A 176 -12.13 -0.13 15.31
C MET A 176 -12.75 -1.23 16.14
N ARG A 177 -14.03 -1.52 15.89
CA ARG A 177 -14.78 -2.54 16.66
C ARG A 177 -14.21 -3.96 16.46
N LYS A 178 -13.82 -4.32 15.22
CA LYS A 178 -13.41 -5.69 14.90
C LYS A 178 -11.92 -5.94 15.09
N ASN A 179 -11.07 -4.94 14.83
CA ASN A 179 -9.67 -5.18 14.59
C ASN A 179 -8.70 -4.33 15.42
N TRP A 180 -9.08 -3.09 15.83
CA TRP A 180 -8.13 -2.15 16.40
C TRP A 180 -8.26 -2.01 17.91
N ARG A 181 -9.45 -2.10 18.47
CA ARG A 181 -9.67 -2.12 19.92
C ARG A 181 -9.52 -3.53 20.46
N GLU A 182 -8.80 -3.67 21.54
CA GLU A 182 -8.80 -4.94 22.28
C GLU A 182 -10.20 -5.18 22.84
N PRO A 183 -10.70 -6.44 22.83
CA PRO A 183 -11.94 -6.76 23.51
C PRO A 183 -11.80 -6.31 24.98
N ARG A 184 -12.75 -5.54 25.47
CA ARG A 184 -12.81 -5.21 26.90
C ARG A 184 -12.80 -6.53 27.65
N ARG A 185 -11.76 -6.76 28.45
CA ARG A 185 -11.80 -7.90 29.39
C ARG A 185 -12.98 -7.70 30.32
N PRO A 186 -13.80 -8.72 30.54
CA PRO A 186 -14.92 -8.66 31.48
C PRO A 186 -14.45 -8.34 32.89
#